data_83081994943c9401103811cc1e4d9785
#
_entry.id   83081994943c9401103811cc1e4d9785
#
_cell.length_a   1.000
_cell.length_b   1.000
_cell.length_c   1.000
_cell.angle_alpha   90.00
_cell.angle_beta   90.00
_cell.angle_gamma   90.00
#
_symmetry.space_group_name_H-M   'P 1'
#
loop_
_entity.id
_entity.type
_entity.pdbx_description
1 polymer ?
#
loop_
_entity_poly.entity_id
_entity_poly.type
_entity_poly.pdbx_seq_one_letter_code
_entity_poly.pdbx_strand_id
1 'polypeptide(L)'
;MIHRVGLLHFWMVLLFFPWNVEAVPKVVVSIKPLHSLVSGVMEGVGEPNLLLEGNASVHVYSMRPSEVSMLQQAELFFWVGPQLETFLEKPLASLTNSMISVEMIEIRGLQIHRYEKKSFWISGGDERNFIDPHLWLDPWNAIRMVQRISQVLTESDPENAERYQENSKFLQQKLKRLDQHLEQDLGTLKQKPFAVFHPAYTYLE
;
A
#
# COMPACT_ATOMS: atom_id res chain seq x y z
N MET A 1 3.84 -72.06 -39.83
CA MET A 1 4.31 -70.70 -39.99
C MET A 1 3.53 -69.82 -39.00
N ILE A 2 4.10 -69.57 -37.87
CA ILE A 2 3.43 -68.75 -36.78
C ILE A 2 4.12 -67.41 -36.71
N HIS A 3 3.42 -66.35 -37.13
CA HIS A 3 3.91 -64.99 -37.03
C HIS A 3 3.73 -64.43 -35.57
N ARG A 4 4.83 -64.20 -34.90
CA ARG A 4 4.86 -63.45 -33.61
C ARG A 4 4.77 -61.99 -33.91
N VAL A 5 3.64 -61.35 -33.55
CA VAL A 5 3.50 -59.91 -33.53
C VAL A 5 4.06 -59.42 -32.19
N GLY A 6 5.20 -58.73 -32.25
CA GLY A 6 5.80 -58.09 -31.08
C GLY A 6 5.05 -56.78 -30.74
N LEU A 7 4.38 -56.72 -29.57
CA LEU A 7 3.83 -55.49 -29.02
C LEU A 7 4.97 -54.63 -28.42
N LEU A 8 5.29 -53.55 -29.09
CA LEU A 8 6.14 -52.48 -28.54
C LEU A 8 5.32 -51.64 -27.51
N HIS A 9 5.62 -51.83 -26.24
CA HIS A 9 5.06 -50.97 -25.18
C HIS A 9 5.84 -49.66 -25.14
N PHE A 10 5.22 -48.59 -25.62
CA PHE A 10 5.74 -47.22 -25.52
C PHE A 10 5.41 -46.69 -24.12
N TRP A 11 6.38 -46.68 -23.23
CA TRP A 11 6.27 -46.04 -21.91
C TRP A 11 6.43 -44.52 -22.05
N MET A 12 5.31 -43.79 -22.01
CA MET A 12 5.31 -42.35 -21.96
C MET A 12 5.64 -41.92 -20.52
N VAL A 13 6.88 -41.54 -20.27
CA VAL A 13 7.33 -40.98 -18.99
C VAL A 13 6.80 -39.54 -18.90
N LEU A 14 5.73 -39.32 -18.16
CA LEU A 14 5.26 -37.99 -17.76
C LEU A 14 6.26 -37.41 -16.76
N LEU A 15 7.14 -36.54 -17.24
CA LEU A 15 8.00 -35.72 -16.36
C LEU A 15 7.11 -34.71 -15.64
N PHE A 16 6.71 -35.03 -14.42
CA PHE A 16 6.18 -34.05 -13.48
C PHE A 16 7.33 -33.10 -13.07
N PHE A 17 7.41 -31.96 -13.75
CA PHE A 17 8.16 -30.82 -13.20
C PHE A 17 7.32 -30.27 -12.06
N PRO A 18 7.81 -30.27 -10.80
CA PRO A 18 7.14 -29.55 -9.74
C PRO A 18 7.21 -28.07 -10.10
N TRP A 19 6.10 -27.47 -10.47
CA TRP A 19 5.98 -26.02 -10.46
C TRP A 19 6.04 -25.60 -8.99
N ASN A 20 7.17 -25.06 -8.57
CA ASN A 20 7.24 -24.31 -7.34
C ASN A 20 6.39 -23.06 -7.55
N VAL A 21 5.13 -23.10 -7.16
CA VAL A 21 4.33 -21.89 -7.01
C VAL A 21 4.89 -21.21 -5.77
N GLU A 22 5.69 -20.19 -5.96
CA GLU A 22 6.16 -19.35 -4.88
C GLU A 22 4.93 -18.69 -4.25
N ALA A 23 4.80 -18.75 -2.94
CA ALA A 23 3.63 -18.23 -2.26
C ALA A 23 3.63 -16.70 -2.36
N VAL A 24 2.48 -16.11 -2.71
CA VAL A 24 2.30 -14.66 -2.71
C VAL A 24 2.73 -14.07 -1.36
N PRO A 25 3.53 -13.00 -1.33
CA PRO A 25 4.06 -12.45 -0.09
C PRO A 25 2.94 -12.01 0.87
N LYS A 26 3.17 -12.21 2.17
CA LYS A 26 2.26 -11.75 3.22
C LYS A 26 2.38 -10.24 3.38
N VAL A 27 1.44 -9.53 2.77
CA VAL A 27 1.39 -8.07 2.79
C VAL A 27 0.47 -7.58 3.91
N VAL A 28 0.97 -6.62 4.71
CA VAL A 28 0.19 -5.89 5.71
C VAL A 28 0.19 -4.41 5.35
N VAL A 29 -0.93 -3.74 5.58
CA VAL A 29 -1.12 -2.31 5.31
C VAL A 29 -1.72 -1.63 6.53
N SER A 30 -1.24 -0.46 6.89
CA SER A 30 -1.63 0.21 8.12
C SER A 30 -3.08 0.68 8.14
N ILE A 31 -3.53 1.43 7.12
CA ILE A 31 -4.82 2.13 7.09
C ILE A 31 -5.64 1.82 5.83
N LYS A 32 -6.95 2.00 5.93
CA LYS A 32 -7.90 1.71 4.83
C LYS A 32 -7.60 2.41 3.50
N PRO A 33 -7.29 3.73 3.44
CA PRO A 33 -6.98 4.37 2.16
C PRO A 33 -5.78 3.73 1.45
N LEU A 34 -4.71 3.49 2.20
CA LEU A 34 -3.52 2.85 1.66
C LEU A 34 -3.79 1.38 1.29
N HIS A 35 -4.56 0.67 2.12
CA HIS A 35 -5.01 -0.69 1.82
C HIS A 35 -5.75 -0.77 0.48
N SER A 36 -6.63 0.19 0.17
CA SER A 36 -7.32 0.26 -1.12
C SER A 36 -6.36 0.37 -2.31
N LEU A 37 -5.28 1.17 -2.18
CA LEU A 37 -4.26 1.28 -3.22
C LEU A 37 -3.47 -0.01 -3.39
N VAL A 38 -3.05 -0.64 -2.29
CA VAL A 38 -2.31 -1.92 -2.32
C VAL A 38 -3.19 -3.04 -2.89
N SER A 39 -4.44 -3.16 -2.43
CA SER A 39 -5.41 -4.14 -2.97
C SER A 39 -5.61 -3.97 -4.47
N GLY A 40 -5.70 -2.72 -4.94
CA GLY A 40 -5.83 -2.44 -6.37
C GLY A 40 -4.62 -2.87 -7.19
N VAL A 41 -3.41 -2.81 -6.65
CA VAL A 41 -2.20 -3.32 -7.32
C VAL A 41 -2.12 -4.85 -7.24
N MET A 42 -2.58 -5.46 -6.15
CA MET A 42 -2.58 -6.91 -5.92
C MET A 42 -3.76 -7.64 -6.56
N GLU A 43 -4.66 -6.95 -7.24
CA GLU A 43 -5.88 -7.54 -7.80
C GLU A 43 -5.59 -8.76 -8.69
N GLY A 44 -6.23 -9.89 -8.36
CA GLY A 44 -6.06 -11.17 -9.07
C GLY A 44 -4.80 -11.94 -8.71
N VAL A 45 -3.97 -11.46 -7.76
CA VAL A 45 -2.79 -12.16 -7.24
C VAL A 45 -3.00 -12.57 -5.78
N GLY A 46 -3.41 -11.62 -4.93
CA GLY A 46 -3.62 -11.85 -3.51
C GLY A 46 -4.32 -10.67 -2.85
N GLU A 47 -4.53 -10.78 -1.54
CA GLU A 47 -5.17 -9.73 -0.75
C GLU A 47 -4.26 -9.30 0.41
N PRO A 48 -4.00 -7.98 0.58
CA PRO A 48 -3.24 -7.49 1.73
C PRO A 48 -4.09 -7.54 3.00
N ASN A 49 -3.45 -7.71 4.15
CA ASN A 49 -4.11 -7.63 5.45
C ASN A 49 -4.14 -6.17 5.92
N LEU A 50 -5.30 -5.70 6.39
CA LEU A 50 -5.44 -4.40 7.00
C LEU A 50 -5.08 -4.47 8.50
N LEU A 51 -4.15 -3.62 8.96
CA LEU A 51 -3.72 -3.57 10.35
C LEU A 51 -4.78 -2.89 11.23
N LEU A 52 -5.24 -1.70 10.84
CA LEU A 52 -6.22 -0.92 11.57
C LEU A 52 -7.63 -1.16 11.03
N GLU A 53 -8.31 -2.12 11.62
CA GLU A 53 -9.72 -2.38 11.35
C GLU A 53 -10.64 -1.40 12.11
N GLY A 54 -11.84 -1.19 11.59
CA GLY A 54 -12.87 -0.37 12.25
C GLY A 54 -12.70 1.13 12.07
N ASN A 55 -13.12 1.91 13.08
CA ASN A 55 -13.15 3.38 13.08
C ASN A 55 -12.19 3.98 14.13
N ALA A 56 -11.15 3.24 14.51
CA ALA A 56 -10.16 3.75 15.45
C ALA A 56 -9.38 4.92 14.85
N SER A 57 -9.15 5.95 15.65
CA SER A 57 -8.31 7.09 15.24
C SER A 57 -6.84 6.68 15.23
N VAL A 58 -6.18 6.85 14.10
CA VAL A 58 -4.74 6.55 13.93
C VAL A 58 -3.84 7.43 14.80
N HIS A 59 -4.34 8.61 15.20
CA HIS A 59 -3.57 9.59 15.98
C HIS A 59 -3.42 9.24 17.47
N VAL A 60 -4.27 8.33 18.00
CA VAL A 60 -4.30 7.95 19.42
C VAL A 60 -4.50 6.44 19.58
N TYR A 61 -3.88 5.66 18.71
CA TYR A 61 -4.04 4.22 18.69
C TYR A 61 -3.02 3.51 19.58
N SER A 62 -3.42 2.36 20.11
CA SER A 62 -2.55 1.42 20.82
C SER A 62 -2.76 0.03 20.24
N MET A 63 -1.69 -0.61 19.79
CA MET A 63 -1.76 -1.91 19.12
C MET A 63 -2.22 -3.02 20.03
N ARG A 64 -3.05 -3.90 19.49
CA ARG A 64 -3.44 -5.16 20.10
C ARG A 64 -2.37 -6.24 19.87
N PRO A 65 -2.26 -7.24 20.75
CA PRO A 65 -1.31 -8.34 20.55
C PRO A 65 -1.46 -9.07 19.20
N SER A 66 -2.70 -9.20 18.70
CA SER A 66 -2.98 -9.80 17.38
C SER A 66 -2.38 -8.99 16.22
N GLU A 67 -2.37 -7.65 16.32
CA GLU A 67 -1.79 -6.76 15.32
C GLU A 67 -0.26 -6.82 15.33
N VAL A 68 0.33 -6.91 16.52
CA VAL A 68 1.78 -7.16 16.65
C VAL A 68 2.15 -8.50 16.02
N SER A 69 1.36 -9.55 16.28
CA SER A 69 1.58 -10.87 15.67
C SER A 69 1.44 -10.84 14.15
N MET A 70 0.49 -10.04 13.61
CA MET A 70 0.32 -9.84 12.18
C MET A 70 1.57 -9.22 11.55
N LEU A 71 2.14 -8.17 12.15
CA LEU A 71 3.39 -7.55 11.68
C LEU A 71 4.59 -8.50 11.79
N GLN A 72 4.67 -9.32 12.84
CA GLN A 72 5.74 -10.33 12.98
C GLN A 72 5.73 -11.37 11.86
N GLN A 73 4.58 -11.64 11.27
CA GLN A 73 4.40 -12.61 10.19
C GLN A 73 4.43 -11.97 8.79
N ALA A 74 4.42 -10.64 8.71
CA ALA A 74 4.45 -9.92 7.46
C ALA A 74 5.82 -10.03 6.77
N GLU A 75 5.80 -10.09 5.45
CA GLU A 75 6.98 -10.00 4.59
C GLU A 75 7.12 -8.58 4.02
N LEU A 76 5.97 -7.94 3.73
CA LEU A 76 5.89 -6.55 3.31
C LEU A 76 4.92 -5.78 4.21
N PHE A 77 5.31 -4.57 4.59
CA PHE A 77 4.47 -3.66 5.35
C PHE A 77 4.45 -2.27 4.72
N PHE A 78 3.26 -1.80 4.36
CA PHE A 78 3.04 -0.46 3.83
C PHE A 78 2.33 0.41 4.86
N TRP A 79 2.89 1.58 5.16
CA TRP A 79 2.35 2.55 6.10
C TRP A 79 2.67 3.98 5.66
N VAL A 80 1.95 4.97 6.16
CA VAL A 80 2.16 6.36 5.76
C VAL A 80 3.48 6.88 6.30
N GLY A 81 3.72 6.66 7.58
CA GLY A 81 4.93 7.11 8.27
C GLY A 81 4.67 7.57 9.71
N PRO A 82 5.73 7.85 10.49
CA PRO A 82 5.63 8.20 11.90
C PRO A 82 4.84 9.49 12.16
N GLN A 83 4.62 10.32 11.15
CA GLN A 83 3.80 11.53 11.24
C GLN A 83 2.30 11.23 11.42
N LEU A 84 1.86 10.07 10.93
CA LEU A 84 0.48 9.59 11.10
C LEU A 84 0.41 8.49 12.17
N GLU A 85 1.21 7.46 12.01
CA GLU A 85 1.14 6.24 12.82
C GLU A 85 2.27 6.21 13.87
N THR A 86 2.33 7.22 14.75
CA THR A 86 3.33 7.33 15.82
C THR A 86 3.41 6.08 16.72
N PHE A 87 2.28 5.37 16.88
CA PHE A 87 2.18 4.14 17.67
C PHE A 87 2.97 2.98 17.08
N LEU A 88 3.36 3.04 15.80
CA LEU A 88 4.14 2.00 15.11
C LEU A 88 5.66 2.13 15.34
N GLU A 89 6.18 3.29 15.72
CA GLU A 89 7.63 3.50 15.86
C GLU A 89 8.30 2.46 16.77
N LYS A 90 7.76 2.27 17.99
CA LYS A 90 8.31 1.33 18.97
C LYS A 90 8.14 -0.13 18.54
N PRO A 91 6.93 -0.58 18.12
CA PRO A 91 6.75 -1.93 17.60
C PRO A 91 7.69 -2.25 16.45
N LEU A 92 7.78 -1.39 15.42
CA LEU A 92 8.64 -1.63 14.25
C LEU A 92 10.13 -1.71 14.64
N ALA A 93 10.59 -0.85 15.56
CA ALA A 93 11.96 -0.89 16.06
C ALA A 93 12.29 -2.17 16.84
N SER A 94 11.28 -2.86 17.39
CA SER A 94 11.44 -4.09 18.17
C SER A 94 11.29 -5.37 17.34
N LEU A 95 10.83 -5.27 16.09
CA LEU A 95 10.70 -6.43 15.22
C LEU A 95 12.06 -6.94 14.77
N THR A 96 12.25 -8.25 14.88
CA THR A 96 13.50 -8.95 14.51
C THR A 96 13.38 -9.72 13.20
N ASN A 97 12.19 -9.66 12.56
CA ASN A 97 11.95 -10.32 11.28
C ASN A 97 12.58 -9.53 10.12
N SER A 98 12.70 -10.19 8.97
CA SER A 98 13.22 -9.61 7.73
C SER A 98 12.17 -8.83 6.92
N MET A 99 11.09 -8.35 7.57
CA MET A 99 10.01 -7.61 6.92
C MET A 99 10.54 -6.34 6.23
N ILE A 100 10.15 -6.15 4.99
CA ILE A 100 10.40 -4.89 4.26
C ILE A 100 9.31 -3.89 4.65
N SER A 101 9.70 -2.86 5.39
CA SER A 101 8.82 -1.75 5.77
C SER A 101 8.95 -0.60 4.78
N VAL A 102 7.82 -0.14 4.23
CA VAL A 102 7.76 0.90 3.21
C VAL A 102 6.98 2.10 3.74
N GLU A 103 7.69 3.19 4.01
CA GLU A 103 7.12 4.47 4.43
C GLU A 103 6.69 5.27 3.20
N MET A 104 5.40 5.57 3.08
CA MET A 104 4.87 6.29 1.92
C MET A 104 5.35 7.74 1.88
N ILE A 105 5.52 8.37 3.04
CA ILE A 105 5.96 9.77 3.13
C ILE A 105 7.39 9.98 2.61
N GLU A 106 8.21 8.93 2.57
CA GLU A 106 9.59 8.97 2.07
C GLU A 106 9.70 8.83 0.54
N ILE A 107 8.58 8.66 -0.16
CA ILE A 107 8.57 8.55 -1.62
C ILE A 107 9.03 9.87 -2.24
N ARG A 108 10.02 9.81 -3.12
CA ARG A 108 10.53 10.99 -3.83
C ARG A 108 9.48 11.56 -4.79
N GLY A 109 9.34 12.90 -4.76
CA GLY A 109 8.47 13.62 -5.69
C GLY A 109 7.01 13.68 -5.26
N LEU A 110 6.71 13.41 -3.99
CA LEU A 110 5.42 13.74 -3.39
C LEU A 110 5.27 15.26 -3.24
N GLN A 111 4.06 15.73 -3.38
CA GLN A 111 3.65 17.06 -2.96
C GLN A 111 3.38 17.01 -1.46
N ILE A 112 4.20 17.67 -0.66
CA ILE A 112 4.10 17.65 0.81
C ILE A 112 3.60 19.01 1.28
N HIS A 113 2.42 19.03 1.88
CA HIS A 113 1.89 20.18 2.58
C HIS A 113 2.34 20.18 4.05
N ARG A 114 2.44 21.38 4.61
CA ARG A 114 2.85 21.58 6.01
C ARG A 114 1.85 22.48 6.72
N TYR A 115 1.52 22.12 7.94
CA TYR A 115 0.73 22.99 8.80
C TYR A 115 1.55 24.21 9.25
N GLU A 116 0.88 25.32 9.48
CA GLU A 116 1.53 26.47 10.11
C GLU A 116 1.94 26.14 11.55
N LYS A 117 3.12 26.63 11.98
CA LYS A 117 3.69 26.40 13.32
C LYS A 117 2.78 26.84 14.49
N LYS A 118 1.77 27.68 14.23
CA LYS A 118 0.79 28.17 15.23
C LYS A 118 -0.52 27.40 15.21
N SER A 119 -0.64 26.32 14.45
CA SER A 119 -1.86 25.54 14.41
C SER A 119 -2.13 24.89 15.77
N PHE A 120 -3.37 25.03 16.26
CA PHE A 120 -3.85 24.42 17.52
C PHE A 120 -3.62 22.90 17.60
N TRP A 121 -3.55 22.24 16.44
CA TRP A 121 -3.46 20.79 16.31
C TRP A 121 -2.04 20.22 16.46
N ILE A 122 -1.03 21.08 16.60
CA ILE A 122 0.38 20.65 16.66
C ILE A 122 0.91 20.90 18.06
N SER A 123 1.12 19.83 18.80
CA SER A 123 1.77 19.84 20.10
C SER A 123 3.20 19.31 19.98
N GLY A 124 4.20 20.20 19.96
CA GLY A 124 5.60 19.80 19.97
C GLY A 124 6.48 20.55 18.97
N GLY A 125 7.76 20.73 19.30
CA GLY A 125 8.71 21.55 18.53
C GLY A 125 9.45 20.81 17.41
N ASP A 126 9.09 19.58 17.08
CA ASP A 126 9.74 18.81 16.00
C ASP A 126 9.14 19.22 14.65
N GLU A 127 9.99 19.61 13.69
CA GLU A 127 9.56 20.04 12.35
C GLU A 127 8.84 18.93 11.56
N ARG A 128 9.09 17.67 11.87
CA ARG A 128 8.38 16.53 11.29
C ARG A 128 6.89 16.53 11.61
N ASN A 129 6.51 17.06 12.76
CA ASN A 129 5.13 17.16 13.21
C ASN A 129 4.31 18.23 12.45
N PHE A 130 4.96 19.03 11.60
CA PHE A 130 4.27 20.03 10.77
C PHE A 130 3.88 19.51 9.39
N ILE A 131 4.26 18.31 9.01
CA ILE A 131 3.84 17.70 7.76
C ILE A 131 2.40 17.23 7.89
N ASP A 132 1.56 17.58 6.91
CA ASP A 132 0.23 16.98 6.77
C ASP A 132 0.39 15.54 6.24
N PRO A 133 0.07 14.51 7.04
CA PRO A 133 0.31 13.13 6.65
C PRO A 133 -0.78 12.55 5.73
N HIS A 134 -1.84 13.32 5.39
CA HIS A 134 -2.98 12.85 4.60
C HIS A 134 -2.68 12.81 3.10
N LEU A 135 -1.49 12.33 2.75
CA LEU A 135 -0.88 12.33 1.41
C LEU A 135 -1.76 11.71 0.33
N TRP A 136 -2.56 10.69 0.68
CA TRP A 136 -3.42 9.94 -0.24
C TRP A 136 -4.61 10.73 -0.75
N LEU A 137 -4.92 11.89 -0.15
CA LEU A 137 -6.01 12.76 -0.59
C LEU A 137 -5.64 13.57 -1.84
N ASP A 138 -4.34 13.68 -2.16
CA ASP A 138 -3.89 14.18 -3.45
C ASP A 138 -3.81 13.01 -4.45
N PRO A 139 -4.59 13.03 -5.55
CA PRO A 139 -4.53 11.98 -6.57
C PRO A 139 -3.15 11.81 -7.20
N TRP A 140 -2.35 12.88 -7.30
CA TRP A 140 -0.99 12.81 -7.81
C TRP A 140 -0.04 12.07 -6.85
N ASN A 141 -0.14 12.34 -5.56
CA ASN A 141 0.57 11.58 -4.53
C ASN A 141 0.13 10.11 -4.54
N ALA A 142 -1.18 9.84 -4.65
CA ALA A 142 -1.70 8.48 -4.75
C ALA A 142 -1.13 7.72 -5.97
N ILE A 143 -0.93 8.39 -7.10
CA ILE A 143 -0.25 7.81 -8.28
C ILE A 143 1.20 7.42 -7.92
N ARG A 144 1.95 8.28 -7.20
CA ARG A 144 3.31 7.97 -6.75
C ARG A 144 3.34 6.79 -5.78
N MET A 145 2.38 6.73 -4.85
CA MET A 145 2.22 5.58 -3.95
C MET A 145 1.97 4.29 -4.72
N VAL A 146 1.04 4.28 -5.68
CA VAL A 146 0.74 3.13 -6.54
C VAL A 146 1.98 2.66 -7.31
N GLN A 147 2.79 3.58 -7.84
CA GLN A 147 4.04 3.25 -8.51
C GLN A 147 5.04 2.57 -7.56
N ARG A 148 5.21 3.11 -6.34
CA ARG A 148 6.10 2.52 -5.34
C ARG A 148 5.62 1.17 -4.86
N ILE A 149 4.32 1.00 -4.61
CA ILE A 149 3.70 -0.28 -4.24
C ILE A 149 3.98 -1.34 -5.32
N SER A 150 3.71 -1.01 -6.59
CA SER A 150 3.96 -1.91 -7.72
C SER A 150 5.43 -2.30 -7.82
N GLN A 151 6.35 -1.35 -7.65
CA GLN A 151 7.78 -1.62 -7.65
C GLN A 151 8.17 -2.63 -6.57
N VAL A 152 7.76 -2.39 -5.32
CA VAL A 152 8.11 -3.26 -4.17
C VAL A 152 7.53 -4.65 -4.35
N LEU A 153 6.26 -4.75 -4.78
CA LEU A 153 5.62 -6.04 -5.04
C LEU A 153 6.32 -6.81 -6.17
N THR A 154 6.69 -6.14 -7.26
CA THR A 154 7.44 -6.74 -8.38
C THR A 154 8.82 -7.24 -7.94
N GLU A 155 9.51 -6.50 -7.07
CA GLU A 155 10.82 -6.90 -6.54
C GLU A 155 10.73 -8.09 -5.58
N SER A 156 9.62 -8.19 -4.82
CA SER A 156 9.41 -9.25 -3.81
C SER A 156 8.74 -10.50 -4.37
N ASP A 157 8.01 -10.38 -5.48
CA ASP A 157 7.27 -11.46 -6.14
C ASP A 157 7.39 -11.31 -7.67
N PRO A 158 8.55 -11.67 -8.23
CA PRO A 158 8.82 -11.51 -9.66
C PRO A 158 7.92 -12.35 -10.56
N GLU A 159 7.36 -13.47 -10.07
CA GLU A 159 6.46 -14.32 -10.84
C GLU A 159 5.15 -13.60 -11.22
N ASN A 160 4.67 -12.70 -10.36
CA ASN A 160 3.47 -11.90 -10.56
C ASN A 160 3.76 -10.46 -11.04
N ALA A 161 5.00 -10.14 -11.40
CA ALA A 161 5.47 -8.80 -11.77
C ALA A 161 4.61 -8.13 -12.86
N GLU A 162 4.27 -8.86 -13.92
CA GLU A 162 3.47 -8.35 -15.03
C GLU A 162 2.07 -7.91 -14.55
N ARG A 163 1.43 -8.74 -13.72
CA ARG A 163 0.10 -8.44 -13.16
C ARG A 163 0.13 -7.20 -12.27
N TYR A 164 1.11 -7.07 -11.39
CA TYR A 164 1.27 -5.87 -10.55
C TYR A 164 1.47 -4.60 -11.38
N GLN A 165 2.25 -4.68 -12.46
CA GLN A 165 2.50 -3.54 -13.34
C GLN A 165 1.25 -3.16 -14.16
N GLU A 166 0.48 -4.12 -14.67
CA GLU A 166 -0.78 -3.89 -15.37
C GLU A 166 -1.80 -3.21 -14.45
N ASN A 167 -2.01 -3.78 -13.26
CA ASN A 167 -2.93 -3.23 -12.25
C ASN A 167 -2.51 -1.82 -11.84
N SER A 168 -1.23 -1.59 -11.63
CA SER A 168 -0.68 -0.26 -11.33
C SER A 168 -0.99 0.75 -12.44
N LYS A 169 -0.76 0.41 -13.70
CA LYS A 169 -1.08 1.28 -14.84
C LYS A 169 -2.58 1.61 -14.89
N PHE A 170 -3.42 0.62 -14.68
CA PHE A 170 -4.88 0.81 -14.68
C PHE A 170 -5.34 1.72 -13.53
N LEU A 171 -4.82 1.49 -12.32
CA LEU A 171 -5.15 2.31 -11.14
C LEU A 171 -4.66 3.75 -11.30
N GLN A 172 -3.45 3.96 -11.84
CA GLN A 172 -2.95 5.30 -12.17
C GLN A 172 -3.87 6.04 -13.15
N GLN A 173 -4.45 5.35 -14.15
CA GLN A 173 -5.41 5.96 -15.07
C GLN A 173 -6.72 6.35 -14.37
N LYS A 174 -7.20 5.52 -13.42
CA LYS A 174 -8.37 5.87 -12.59
C LYS A 174 -8.10 7.12 -11.74
N LEU A 175 -6.92 7.19 -11.10
CA LEU A 175 -6.53 8.34 -10.28
C LEU A 175 -6.38 9.63 -11.11
N LYS A 176 -5.83 9.55 -12.31
CA LYS A 176 -5.79 10.71 -13.24
C LYS A 176 -7.19 11.21 -13.63
N ARG A 177 -8.13 10.30 -13.86
CA ARG A 177 -9.52 10.69 -14.13
C ARG A 177 -10.18 11.31 -12.90
N LEU A 178 -9.91 10.76 -11.71
CA LEU A 178 -10.39 11.33 -10.45
C LEU A 178 -9.88 12.76 -10.27
N ASP A 179 -8.60 13.01 -10.50
CA ASP A 179 -7.98 14.34 -10.44
C ASP A 179 -8.69 15.35 -11.35
N GLN A 180 -8.94 14.97 -12.62
CA GLN A 180 -9.67 15.79 -13.58
C GLN A 180 -11.11 16.09 -13.12
N HIS A 181 -11.80 15.12 -12.54
CA HIS A 181 -13.16 15.32 -12.01
C HIS A 181 -13.16 16.25 -10.79
N LEU A 182 -12.21 16.06 -9.87
CA LEU A 182 -12.07 16.93 -8.70
C LEU A 182 -11.78 18.38 -9.12
N GLU A 183 -10.91 18.60 -10.10
CA GLU A 183 -10.62 19.94 -10.63
C GLU A 183 -11.87 20.59 -11.25
N GLN A 184 -12.70 19.83 -11.98
CA GLN A 184 -13.95 20.32 -12.55
C GLN A 184 -14.99 20.66 -11.49
N ASP A 185 -15.19 19.76 -10.51
CA ASP A 185 -16.23 19.87 -9.50
C ASP A 185 -15.88 20.91 -8.44
N LEU A 186 -14.62 20.94 -7.98
CA LEU A 186 -14.17 21.82 -6.92
C LEU A 186 -13.60 23.14 -7.42
N GLY A 187 -13.24 23.26 -8.70
CA GLY A 187 -12.62 24.46 -9.27
C GLY A 187 -13.44 25.74 -9.06
N THR A 188 -14.79 25.64 -9.08
CA THR A 188 -15.69 26.77 -8.80
C THR A 188 -15.79 27.12 -7.31
N LEU A 189 -15.26 26.27 -6.43
CA LEU A 189 -15.32 26.41 -4.97
C LEU A 189 -14.00 26.92 -4.37
N LYS A 190 -12.92 26.99 -5.11
CA LYS A 190 -11.54 27.33 -4.65
C LYS A 190 -11.45 28.62 -3.82
N GLN A 191 -12.38 29.56 -3.99
CA GLN A 191 -12.42 30.83 -3.26
C GLN A 191 -13.50 30.88 -2.18
N LYS A 192 -14.22 29.79 -1.94
CA LYS A 192 -15.30 29.77 -0.95
C LYS A 192 -14.77 29.21 0.37
N PRO A 193 -14.96 29.91 1.50
CA PRO A 193 -14.56 29.38 2.79
C PRO A 193 -15.40 28.14 3.12
N PHE A 194 -14.75 27.12 3.68
CA PHE A 194 -15.40 25.92 4.19
C PHE A 194 -14.87 25.58 5.57
N ALA A 195 -15.65 24.82 6.34
CA ALA A 195 -15.27 24.37 7.66
C ALA A 195 -15.10 22.85 7.66
N VAL A 196 -14.05 22.38 8.33
CA VAL A 196 -13.75 20.96 8.46
C VAL A 196 -13.68 20.54 9.92
N PHE A 197 -14.07 19.35 10.22
CA PHE A 197 -13.99 18.79 11.56
C PHE A 197 -12.55 18.34 11.91
N HIS A 198 -11.75 18.03 10.90
CA HIS A 198 -10.38 17.55 11.00
C HIS A 198 -9.55 18.17 9.88
N PRO A 199 -8.34 18.70 10.15
CA PRO A 199 -7.52 19.38 9.15
C PRO A 199 -6.78 18.38 8.24
N ALA A 200 -7.54 17.56 7.50
CA ALA A 200 -7.00 16.54 6.60
C ALA A 200 -7.09 16.94 5.11
N TYR A 201 -7.72 18.09 4.81
CA TYR A 201 -8.13 18.40 3.44
C TYR A 201 -7.23 19.40 2.71
N THR A 202 -6.05 19.71 3.26
CA THR A 202 -5.06 20.61 2.65
C THR A 202 -4.64 20.18 1.24
N TYR A 203 -4.72 18.88 0.95
CA TYR A 203 -4.41 18.32 -0.36
C TYR A 203 -5.53 18.47 -1.39
N LEU A 204 -6.69 18.98 -1.01
CA LEU A 204 -7.84 19.25 -1.88
C LEU A 204 -8.06 20.76 -2.12
N GLU A 205 -7.22 21.63 -1.56
CA GLU A 205 -7.25 23.08 -1.74
C GLU A 205 -6.43 23.48 -2.97
#